data_0562b82838476ae4449c62fdb0d2fc58
#
_entry.id   0562b82838476ae4449c62fdb0d2fc58
#
_cell.length_a   1.000
_cell.length_b   1.000
_cell.length_c   1.000
_cell.angle_alpha   90.00
_cell.angle_beta   90.00
_cell.angle_gamma   90.00
#
_symmetry.space_group_name_H-M   'P 1'
#
loop_
_entity.id
_entity.type
_entity.pdbx_description
1 polymer ?
#
loop_
_entity_poly.entity_id
_entity_poly.type
_entity_poly.pdbx_seq_one_letter_code
_entity_poly.pdbx_strand_id
1 'polypeptide(L)'
;MLGDLATWVQDVIERLGAVGVALLVVLENVFPPIPSEIVLPFAGFVAQRGDGSVLAMIVAATIGAVVGALVLYGIAASIGPVRLSHFIERFGRWFGVKPADLARAEAWFDRHAVAAVLLGRCVPLIRSVVSVPAGFRRMRLAPFVVFTALGSVVWNTALIGAGAILGDQWEKVEPYVAVLQYVVVAVIVLLVARFAVTKLRRRA
;
A
#
# COMPACT_ATOMS: atom_id res chain seq x y z
N MET A 1 -20.20 -1.78 -9.82
CA MET A 1 -19.17 -2.31 -8.88
C MET A 1 -18.14 -1.27 -8.46
N LEU A 2 -17.34 -0.62 -9.35
CA LEU A 2 -16.40 0.44 -8.92
C LEU A 2 -17.12 1.69 -8.43
N GLY A 3 -18.22 2.10 -9.07
CA GLY A 3 -19.06 3.22 -8.61
C GLY A 3 -19.66 2.99 -7.22
N ASP A 4 -20.14 1.79 -6.94
CA ASP A 4 -20.71 1.44 -5.63
C ASP A 4 -19.64 1.49 -4.53
N LEU A 5 -18.40 1.08 -4.84
CA LEU A 5 -17.26 1.16 -3.90
C LEU A 5 -16.90 2.62 -3.61
N ALA A 6 -16.84 3.47 -4.64
CA ALA A 6 -16.53 4.89 -4.47
C ALA A 6 -17.60 5.57 -3.61
N THR A 7 -18.89 5.34 -3.88
CA THR A 7 -20.00 5.87 -3.09
C THR A 7 -19.93 5.40 -1.63
N TRP A 8 -19.63 4.10 -1.41
CA TRP A 8 -19.48 3.57 -0.06
C TRP A 8 -18.30 4.23 0.70
N VAL A 9 -17.15 4.43 0.03
CA VAL A 9 -16.00 5.15 0.61
C VAL A 9 -16.39 6.56 0.99
N GLN A 10 -17.14 7.28 0.11
CA GLN A 10 -17.64 8.62 0.36
C GLN A 10 -18.54 8.65 1.58
N ASP A 11 -19.54 7.77 1.65
CA ASP A 11 -20.46 7.66 2.79
C ASP A 11 -19.72 7.43 4.13
N VAL A 12 -18.69 6.59 4.12
CA VAL A 12 -17.88 6.31 5.33
C VAL A 12 -17.10 7.56 5.77
N ILE A 13 -16.51 8.29 4.82
CA ILE A 13 -15.73 9.50 5.15
C ILE A 13 -16.65 10.63 5.62
N GLU A 14 -17.79 10.85 4.96
CA GLU A 14 -18.74 11.90 5.34
C GLU A 14 -19.37 11.65 6.71
N ARG A 15 -19.67 10.39 7.05
CA ARG A 15 -20.29 10.04 8.34
C ARG A 15 -19.31 9.98 9.52
N LEU A 16 -18.11 9.44 9.28
CA LEU A 16 -17.13 9.15 10.35
C LEU A 16 -15.93 10.09 10.33
N GLY A 17 -15.81 10.98 9.35
CA GLY A 17 -14.71 11.92 9.23
C GLY A 17 -13.33 11.25 9.25
N ALA A 18 -12.42 11.81 10.05
CA ALA A 18 -11.06 11.29 10.19
C ALA A 18 -10.99 9.83 10.69
N VAL A 19 -11.95 9.39 11.51
CA VAL A 19 -12.01 7.98 11.96
C VAL A 19 -12.34 7.07 10.80
N GLY A 20 -13.26 7.47 9.92
CA GLY A 20 -13.59 6.75 8.69
C GLY A 20 -12.37 6.59 7.79
N VAL A 21 -11.60 7.66 7.61
CA VAL A 21 -10.34 7.63 6.84
C VAL A 21 -9.35 6.64 7.45
N ALA A 22 -9.14 6.66 8.77
CA ALA A 22 -8.24 5.72 9.44
C ALA A 22 -8.67 4.26 9.20
N LEU A 23 -9.95 3.94 9.37
CA LEU A 23 -10.50 2.60 9.16
C LEU A 23 -10.36 2.13 7.72
N LEU A 24 -10.67 3.00 6.75
CA LEU A 24 -10.51 2.70 5.33
C LEU A 24 -9.05 2.42 4.98
N VAL A 25 -8.12 3.20 5.52
CA VAL A 25 -6.67 3.00 5.29
C VAL A 25 -6.16 1.72 5.97
N VAL A 26 -6.67 1.33 7.14
CA VAL A 26 -6.39 0.00 7.71
C VAL A 26 -6.87 -1.09 6.76
N LEU A 27 -8.11 -0.96 6.29
CA LEU A 27 -8.74 -1.97 5.45
C LEU A 27 -8.01 -2.13 4.10
N GLU A 28 -7.63 -1.03 3.44
CA GLU A 28 -6.89 -1.08 2.18
C GLU A 28 -5.49 -1.70 2.32
N ASN A 29 -4.82 -1.48 3.46
CA ASN A 29 -3.52 -2.11 3.71
C ASN A 29 -3.64 -3.62 3.83
N VAL A 30 -4.72 -4.12 4.43
CA VAL A 30 -4.97 -5.56 4.64
C VAL A 30 -5.62 -6.18 3.40
N PHE A 31 -6.47 -5.43 2.73
CA PHE A 31 -7.25 -5.86 1.56
C PHE A 31 -7.00 -4.93 0.36
N PRO A 32 -6.00 -5.22 -0.49
CA PRO A 32 -5.51 -4.35 -1.57
C PRO A 32 -6.50 -3.88 -2.64
N PRO A 33 -7.70 -4.48 -2.85
CA PRO A 33 -8.67 -3.98 -3.85
C PRO A 33 -9.21 -2.57 -3.60
N ILE A 34 -9.05 -2.00 -2.41
CA ILE A 34 -9.48 -0.61 -2.14
C ILE A 34 -8.33 0.33 -2.53
N PRO A 35 -8.50 1.18 -3.55
CA PRO A 35 -7.44 2.09 -3.97
C PRO A 35 -7.39 3.33 -3.08
N SER A 36 -6.25 3.58 -2.44
CA SER A 36 -5.99 4.80 -1.66
C SER A 36 -6.04 6.08 -2.48
N GLU A 37 -5.82 5.93 -3.76
CA GLU A 37 -5.88 7.01 -4.75
C GLU A 37 -7.29 7.60 -4.88
N ILE A 38 -8.31 6.91 -4.37
CA ILE A 38 -9.68 7.41 -4.21
C ILE A 38 -9.89 7.89 -2.79
N VAL A 39 -9.54 7.10 -1.78
CA VAL A 39 -9.81 7.38 -0.36
C VAL A 39 -9.13 8.67 0.10
N LEU A 40 -7.83 8.82 -0.17
CA LEU A 40 -7.04 9.92 0.39
C LEU A 40 -7.36 11.29 -0.25
N PRO A 41 -7.46 11.42 -1.58
CA PRO A 41 -7.87 12.70 -2.16
C PRO A 41 -9.29 13.08 -1.77
N PHE A 42 -10.22 12.13 -1.70
CA PHE A 42 -11.58 12.42 -1.26
C PHE A 42 -11.62 12.90 0.21
N ALA A 43 -10.78 12.32 1.10
CA ALA A 43 -10.63 12.83 2.46
C ALA A 43 -10.13 14.29 2.50
N GLY A 44 -9.23 14.67 1.58
CA GLY A 44 -8.79 16.05 1.41
C GLY A 44 -9.91 16.99 0.96
N PHE A 45 -10.70 16.54 -0.01
CA PHE A 45 -11.86 17.26 -0.51
C PHE A 45 -12.92 17.52 0.58
N VAL A 46 -13.28 16.49 1.36
CA VAL A 46 -14.23 16.63 2.48
C VAL A 46 -13.70 17.61 3.55
N ALA A 47 -12.40 17.50 3.88
CA ALA A 47 -11.77 18.41 4.83
C ALA A 47 -11.83 19.89 4.37
N GLN A 48 -11.73 20.15 3.07
CA GLN A 48 -11.82 21.50 2.48
C GLN A 48 -13.23 22.10 2.59
N ARG A 49 -14.27 21.27 2.53
CA ARG A 49 -15.68 21.71 2.65
C ARG A 49 -16.10 22.11 4.08
N GLY A 50 -15.21 21.99 5.04
CA GLY A 50 -15.46 22.38 6.43
C GLY A 50 -15.83 21.23 7.36
N ASP A 51 -15.93 19.99 6.84
CA ASP A 51 -16.27 18.80 7.62
C ASP A 51 -15.03 18.14 8.27
N GLY A 52 -13.97 18.92 8.53
CA GLY A 52 -12.77 18.43 9.20
C GLY A 52 -11.53 19.27 8.92
N SER A 53 -10.42 18.82 9.47
CA SER A 53 -9.10 19.41 9.24
C SER A 53 -8.27 18.51 8.33
N VAL A 54 -7.65 19.09 7.31
CA VAL A 54 -6.69 18.39 6.44
C VAL A 54 -5.60 17.70 7.26
N LEU A 55 -5.11 18.38 8.32
CA LEU A 55 -4.12 17.77 9.21
C LEU A 55 -4.68 16.57 9.97
N ALA A 56 -5.93 16.65 10.45
CA ALA A 56 -6.57 15.52 11.12
C ALA A 56 -6.73 14.31 10.18
N MET A 57 -7.09 14.54 8.91
CA MET A 57 -7.18 13.48 7.90
C MET A 57 -5.81 12.83 7.63
N ILE A 58 -4.74 13.63 7.51
CA ILE A 58 -3.37 13.13 7.32
C ILE A 58 -2.93 12.28 8.52
N VAL A 59 -3.16 12.75 9.74
CA VAL A 59 -2.82 12.03 10.97
C VAL A 59 -3.60 10.72 11.05
N ALA A 60 -4.91 10.76 10.83
CA ALA A 60 -5.78 9.60 10.86
C ALA A 60 -5.39 8.56 9.80
N ALA A 61 -5.14 8.98 8.56
CA ALA A 61 -4.66 8.11 7.49
C ALA A 61 -3.31 7.48 7.84
N THR A 62 -2.41 8.24 8.47
CA THR A 62 -1.09 7.73 8.88
C THR A 62 -1.20 6.71 10.00
N ILE A 63 -2.06 6.95 10.99
CA ILE A 63 -2.37 5.98 12.05
C ILE A 63 -2.95 4.71 11.42
N GLY A 64 -3.92 4.84 10.53
CA GLY A 64 -4.50 3.72 9.78
C GLY A 64 -3.45 2.92 9.01
N ALA A 65 -2.55 3.61 8.31
CA ALA A 65 -1.46 2.97 7.57
C ALA A 65 -0.49 2.19 8.49
N VAL A 66 -0.15 2.75 9.64
CA VAL A 66 0.71 2.08 10.63
C VAL A 66 0.01 0.85 11.22
N VAL A 67 -1.26 0.99 11.61
CA VAL A 67 -2.06 -0.13 12.17
C VAL A 67 -2.20 -1.26 11.14
N GLY A 68 -2.61 -0.94 9.91
CA GLY A 68 -2.73 -1.94 8.83
C GLY A 68 -1.39 -2.62 8.51
N ALA A 69 -0.29 -1.84 8.53
CA ALA A 69 1.05 -2.38 8.38
C ALA A 69 1.45 -3.35 9.49
N LEU A 70 1.12 -3.02 10.74
CA LEU A 70 1.38 -3.88 11.90
C LEU A 70 0.57 -5.17 11.84
N VAL A 71 -0.66 -5.13 11.35
CA VAL A 71 -1.47 -6.33 11.11
C VAL A 71 -0.78 -7.25 10.11
N LEU A 72 -0.39 -6.74 8.94
CA LEU A 72 0.33 -7.53 7.92
C LEU A 72 1.69 -8.04 8.42
N TYR A 73 2.42 -7.18 9.12
CA TYR A 73 3.68 -7.56 9.77
C TYR A 73 3.46 -8.72 10.76
N GLY A 74 2.45 -8.61 11.63
CA GLY A 74 2.13 -9.63 12.63
C GLY A 74 1.73 -10.97 12.00
N ILE A 75 0.90 -10.93 10.96
CA ILE A 75 0.53 -12.13 10.20
C ILE A 75 1.80 -12.79 9.60
N ALA A 76 2.65 -12.01 8.93
CA ALA A 76 3.86 -12.52 8.33
C ALA A 76 4.86 -13.06 9.38
N ALA A 77 5.02 -12.36 10.50
CA ALA A 77 5.88 -12.79 11.61
C ALA A 77 5.40 -14.09 12.28
N SER A 78 4.08 -14.31 12.33
CA SER A 78 3.48 -15.53 12.88
C SER A 78 3.68 -16.75 11.97
N ILE A 79 3.64 -16.55 10.64
CA ILE A 79 3.93 -17.59 9.65
C ILE A 79 5.41 -17.99 9.72
N GLY A 80 6.29 -17.03 9.81
CA GLY A 80 7.73 -17.20 9.93
C GLY A 80 8.42 -17.65 8.62
N PRO A 81 9.77 -17.51 8.55
CA PRO A 81 10.53 -17.78 7.33
C PRO A 81 10.52 -19.26 6.93
N VAL A 82 10.47 -20.18 7.91
CA VAL A 82 10.49 -21.63 7.65
C VAL A 82 9.23 -22.09 6.90
N ARG A 83 8.05 -21.61 7.29
CA ARG A 83 6.80 -21.96 6.58
C ARG A 83 6.76 -21.33 5.19
N LEU A 84 7.29 -20.12 5.06
CA LEU A 84 7.39 -19.44 3.76
C LEU A 84 8.31 -20.21 2.80
N SER A 85 9.49 -20.68 3.26
CA SER A 85 10.41 -21.47 2.43
C SER A 85 9.77 -22.78 1.98
N HIS A 86 9.10 -23.50 2.87
CA HIS A 86 8.36 -24.73 2.50
C HIS A 86 7.23 -24.45 1.49
N PHE A 87 6.51 -23.35 1.65
CA PHE A 87 5.48 -22.95 0.70
C PHE A 87 6.09 -22.67 -0.69
N ILE A 88 7.21 -21.96 -0.75
CA ILE A 88 7.91 -21.64 -2.00
C ILE A 88 8.54 -22.90 -2.62
N GLU A 89 9.09 -23.80 -1.82
CA GLU A 89 9.59 -25.11 -2.32
C GLU A 89 8.47 -25.91 -2.97
N ARG A 90 7.29 -25.92 -2.39
CA ARG A 90 6.13 -26.69 -2.87
C ARG A 90 5.42 -26.04 -4.05
N PHE A 91 5.19 -24.74 -4.00
CA PHE A 91 4.38 -23.99 -4.96
C PHE A 91 5.17 -23.00 -5.81
N GLY A 92 6.40 -22.66 -5.44
CA GLY A 92 7.21 -21.64 -6.11
C GLY A 92 7.47 -21.94 -7.59
N ARG A 93 7.46 -23.22 -7.98
CA ARG A 93 7.56 -23.63 -9.40
C ARG A 93 6.39 -23.11 -10.23
N TRP A 94 5.19 -23.06 -9.68
CA TRP A 94 3.99 -22.53 -10.34
C TRP A 94 4.11 -21.02 -10.58
N PHE A 95 4.68 -20.30 -9.62
CA PHE A 95 4.92 -18.84 -9.70
C PHE A 95 6.29 -18.50 -10.29
N GLY A 96 7.07 -19.49 -10.73
CA GLY A 96 8.41 -19.27 -11.28
C GLY A 96 9.43 -18.73 -10.26
N VAL A 97 9.17 -18.84 -8.95
CA VAL A 97 10.05 -18.40 -7.87
C VAL A 97 10.93 -19.58 -7.42
N LYS A 98 12.24 -19.38 -7.39
CA LYS A 98 13.19 -20.36 -6.88
C LYS A 98 13.57 -20.03 -5.43
N PRO A 99 13.93 -21.04 -4.60
CA PRO A 99 14.45 -20.78 -3.25
C PRO A 99 15.65 -19.81 -3.23
N ALA A 100 16.50 -19.86 -4.24
CA ALA A 100 17.63 -18.94 -4.39
C ALA A 100 17.19 -17.48 -4.64
N ASP A 101 16.05 -17.26 -5.30
CA ASP A 101 15.50 -15.91 -5.52
C ASP A 101 14.97 -15.34 -4.20
N LEU A 102 14.35 -16.20 -3.37
CA LEU A 102 13.92 -15.83 -2.02
C LEU A 102 15.11 -15.43 -1.15
N ALA A 103 16.15 -16.28 -1.09
CA ALA A 103 17.35 -16.00 -0.31
C ALA A 103 18.03 -14.68 -0.72
N ARG A 104 18.05 -14.37 -2.03
CA ARG A 104 18.57 -13.09 -2.54
C ARG A 104 17.71 -11.90 -2.10
N ALA A 105 16.38 -12.04 -2.19
CA ALA A 105 15.44 -10.99 -1.75
C ALA A 105 15.56 -10.75 -0.24
N GLU A 106 15.67 -11.79 0.55
CA GLU A 106 15.89 -11.70 1.99
C GLU A 106 17.22 -11.02 2.32
N ALA A 107 18.32 -11.43 1.71
CA ALA A 107 19.64 -10.82 1.92
C ALA A 107 19.70 -9.35 1.47
N TRP A 108 18.95 -8.97 0.43
CA TRP A 108 18.80 -7.59 0.02
C TRP A 108 17.99 -6.80 1.04
N PHE A 109 16.87 -7.35 1.50
CA PHE A 109 16.01 -6.72 2.50
C PHE A 109 16.76 -6.51 3.82
N ASP A 110 17.52 -7.50 4.30
CA ASP A 110 18.31 -7.39 5.54
C ASP A 110 19.31 -6.22 5.50
N ARG A 111 19.88 -5.95 4.33
CA ARG A 111 20.82 -4.84 4.14
C ARG A 111 20.15 -3.48 3.97
N HIS A 112 18.90 -3.44 3.47
CA HIS A 112 18.23 -2.20 3.08
C HIS A 112 16.84 -2.06 3.72
N ALA A 113 16.54 -2.78 4.80
CA ALA A 113 15.20 -2.87 5.40
C ALA A 113 14.55 -1.51 5.65
N VAL A 114 15.32 -0.56 6.20
CA VAL A 114 14.85 0.80 6.49
C VAL A 114 14.47 1.54 5.21
N ALA A 115 15.36 1.54 4.22
CA ALA A 115 15.11 2.19 2.93
C ALA A 115 13.96 1.51 2.17
N ALA A 116 13.90 0.17 2.22
CA ALA A 116 12.83 -0.60 1.60
C ALA A 116 11.45 -0.24 2.20
N VAL A 117 11.36 -0.13 3.54
CA VAL A 117 10.12 0.28 4.20
C VAL A 117 9.77 1.72 3.87
N LEU A 118 10.69 2.66 4.03
CA LEU A 118 10.45 4.09 3.80
C LEU A 118 10.03 4.36 2.35
N LEU A 119 10.86 3.94 1.39
CA LEU A 119 10.61 4.19 -0.04
C LEU A 119 9.46 3.35 -0.58
N GLY A 120 9.32 2.12 -0.09
CA GLY A 120 8.21 1.24 -0.45
C GLY A 120 6.85 1.84 -0.09
N ARG A 121 6.77 2.65 0.98
CA ARG A 121 5.54 3.35 1.38
C ARG A 121 5.13 4.47 0.41
N CYS A 122 6.07 4.99 -0.35
CA CYS A 122 5.80 6.03 -1.36
C CYS A 122 5.42 5.45 -2.73
N VAL A 123 5.36 4.12 -2.87
CA VAL A 123 5.03 3.46 -4.14
C VAL A 123 3.71 2.69 -4.01
N PRO A 124 2.72 2.97 -4.88
CA PRO A 124 1.47 2.20 -4.92
C PRO A 124 1.75 0.69 -4.98
N LEU A 125 0.90 -0.13 -4.37
CA LEU A 125 1.03 -1.58 -4.26
C LEU A 125 2.23 -2.07 -3.40
N ILE A 126 3.42 -1.48 -3.52
CA ILE A 126 4.58 -1.88 -2.71
C ILE A 126 4.35 -1.50 -1.24
N ARG A 127 3.65 -0.41 -0.97
CA ARG A 127 3.43 0.11 0.39
C ARG A 127 2.74 -0.88 1.34
N SER A 128 1.81 -1.70 0.86
CA SER A 128 1.19 -2.76 1.67
C SER A 128 2.10 -4.00 1.73
N VAL A 129 2.65 -4.39 0.58
CA VAL A 129 3.44 -5.61 0.43
C VAL A 129 4.75 -5.55 1.23
N VAL A 130 5.36 -4.37 1.40
CA VAL A 130 6.65 -4.23 2.12
C VAL A 130 6.57 -4.64 3.59
N SER A 131 5.36 -4.64 4.18
CA SER A 131 5.13 -5.12 5.56
C SER A 131 5.35 -6.64 5.70
N VAL A 132 5.15 -7.38 4.61
CA VAL A 132 5.27 -8.85 4.60
C VAL A 132 6.72 -9.30 4.78
N PRO A 133 7.71 -8.89 3.95
CA PRO A 133 9.11 -9.24 4.20
C PRO A 133 9.63 -8.69 5.53
N ALA A 134 9.18 -7.50 5.96
CA ALA A 134 9.54 -6.96 7.27
C ALA A 134 9.09 -7.88 8.42
N GLY A 135 7.88 -8.45 8.34
CA GLY A 135 7.35 -9.41 9.30
C GLY A 135 8.08 -10.75 9.26
N PHE A 136 8.28 -11.36 8.08
CA PHE A 136 9.01 -12.63 7.94
C PHE A 136 10.44 -12.54 8.47
N ARG A 137 11.11 -11.42 8.26
CA ARG A 137 12.48 -11.17 8.76
C ARG A 137 12.51 -10.68 10.21
N ARG A 138 11.35 -10.54 10.85
CA ARG A 138 11.21 -10.01 12.22
C ARG A 138 12.01 -8.73 12.43
N MET A 139 11.90 -7.78 11.48
CA MET A 139 12.49 -6.45 11.60
C MET A 139 12.09 -5.83 12.94
N ARG A 140 12.99 -5.13 13.61
CA ARG A 140 12.69 -4.45 14.88
C ARG A 140 11.47 -3.54 14.71
N LEU A 141 10.48 -3.64 15.61
CA LEU A 141 9.21 -2.92 15.50
C LEU A 141 9.38 -1.40 15.50
N ALA A 142 10.29 -0.87 16.36
CA ALA A 142 10.46 0.58 16.45
C ALA A 142 10.89 1.22 15.10
N PRO A 143 11.97 0.79 14.43
CA PRO A 143 12.29 1.32 13.11
C PRO A 143 11.19 1.01 12.07
N PHE A 144 10.55 -0.17 12.09
CA PHE A 144 9.45 -0.47 11.19
C PHE A 144 8.31 0.55 11.31
N VAL A 145 7.85 0.84 12.53
CA VAL A 145 6.76 1.81 12.79
C VAL A 145 7.19 3.22 12.38
N VAL A 146 8.39 3.67 12.78
CA VAL A 146 8.87 5.02 12.48
C VAL A 146 8.97 5.25 10.97
N PHE A 147 9.63 4.35 10.22
CA PHE A 147 9.80 4.52 8.77
C PHE A 147 8.50 4.27 7.99
N THR A 148 7.61 3.42 8.49
CA THR A 148 6.24 3.30 7.98
C THR A 148 5.48 4.60 8.15
N ALA A 149 5.50 5.20 9.35
CA ALA A 149 4.83 6.47 9.62
C ALA A 149 5.38 7.60 8.72
N LEU A 150 6.70 7.74 8.66
CA LEU A 150 7.35 8.78 7.85
C LEU A 150 7.00 8.65 6.35
N GLY A 151 7.12 7.45 5.78
CA GLY A 151 6.76 7.23 4.38
C GLY A 151 5.27 7.43 4.12
N SER A 152 4.41 7.00 5.06
CA SER A 152 2.96 7.19 4.95
C SER A 152 2.56 8.66 5.08
N VAL A 153 3.19 9.44 5.97
CA VAL A 153 2.96 10.90 6.06
C VAL A 153 3.24 11.57 4.73
N VAL A 154 4.37 11.27 4.07
CA VAL A 154 4.72 11.86 2.77
C VAL A 154 3.63 11.53 1.73
N TRP A 155 3.27 10.26 1.61
CA TRP A 155 2.24 9.81 0.67
C TRP A 155 0.86 10.39 0.96
N ASN A 156 0.41 10.30 2.22
CA ASN A 156 -0.89 10.79 2.63
C ASN A 156 -1.00 12.32 2.48
N THR A 157 0.07 13.07 2.81
CA THR A 157 0.10 14.52 2.63
C THR A 157 0.00 14.88 1.15
N ALA A 158 0.69 14.17 0.27
CA ALA A 158 0.62 14.41 -1.16
C ALA A 158 -0.80 14.21 -1.71
N LEU A 159 -1.46 13.09 -1.37
CA LEU A 159 -2.77 12.77 -1.91
C LEU A 159 -3.90 13.55 -1.25
N ILE A 160 -3.92 13.66 0.08
CA ILE A 160 -4.91 14.44 0.82
C ILE A 160 -4.76 15.93 0.48
N GLY A 161 -3.51 16.43 0.40
CA GLY A 161 -3.22 17.78 -0.02
C GLY A 161 -3.68 18.08 -1.44
N ALA A 162 -3.43 17.15 -2.38
CA ALA A 162 -3.94 17.28 -3.74
C ALA A 162 -5.47 17.36 -3.77
N GLY A 163 -6.17 16.48 -3.03
CA GLY A 163 -7.62 16.52 -2.93
C GLY A 163 -8.15 17.82 -2.32
N ALA A 164 -7.49 18.35 -1.29
CA ALA A 164 -7.85 19.63 -0.69
C ALA A 164 -7.62 20.83 -1.64
N ILE A 165 -6.53 20.83 -2.41
CA ILE A 165 -6.23 21.91 -3.38
C ILE A 165 -7.20 21.88 -4.56
N LEU A 166 -7.53 20.69 -5.06
CA LEU A 166 -8.43 20.52 -6.20
C LEU A 166 -9.89 20.85 -5.84
N GLY A 167 -10.27 20.70 -4.57
CA GLY A 167 -11.57 21.15 -4.03
C GLY A 167 -12.74 20.79 -4.95
N ASP A 168 -13.55 21.81 -5.36
CA ASP A 168 -14.73 21.65 -6.22
C ASP A 168 -14.42 21.15 -7.65
N GLN A 169 -13.15 21.03 -8.03
CA GLN A 169 -12.75 20.46 -9.31
C GLN A 169 -12.48 18.94 -9.23
N TRP A 170 -12.77 18.31 -8.07
CA TRP A 170 -12.56 16.87 -7.87
C TRP A 170 -13.26 16.03 -8.96
N GLU A 171 -14.49 16.35 -9.29
CA GLU A 171 -15.24 15.65 -10.35
C GLU A 171 -14.54 15.67 -11.72
N LYS A 172 -13.73 16.72 -11.98
CA LYS A 172 -12.95 16.81 -13.23
C LYS A 172 -11.65 15.99 -13.16
N VAL A 173 -11.15 15.73 -11.97
CA VAL A 173 -9.85 15.07 -11.73
C VAL A 173 -10.03 13.58 -11.49
N GLU A 174 -11.14 13.14 -10.91
CA GLU A 174 -11.46 11.73 -10.68
C GLU A 174 -11.19 10.83 -11.90
N PRO A 175 -11.59 11.19 -13.15
CA PRO A 175 -11.27 10.40 -14.33
C PRO A 175 -9.77 10.27 -14.59
N TYR A 176 -8.99 11.33 -14.32
CA TYR A 176 -7.53 11.30 -14.52
C TYR A 176 -6.81 10.46 -13.46
N VAL A 177 -7.31 10.46 -12.22
CA VAL A 177 -6.81 9.59 -11.15
C VAL A 177 -7.09 8.13 -11.50
N ALA A 178 -8.28 7.81 -12.01
CA ALA A 178 -8.61 6.48 -12.49
C ALA A 178 -7.70 6.04 -13.65
N VAL A 179 -7.44 6.92 -14.62
CA VAL A 179 -6.50 6.64 -15.72
C VAL A 179 -5.09 6.40 -15.19
N LEU A 180 -4.61 7.24 -14.26
CA LEU A 180 -3.29 7.05 -13.64
C LEU A 180 -3.19 5.70 -12.94
N GLN A 181 -4.24 5.30 -12.21
CA GLN A 181 -4.30 3.99 -11.56
C GLN A 181 -4.20 2.85 -12.59
N TYR A 182 -4.96 2.92 -13.71
CA TYR A 182 -4.86 1.92 -14.76
C TYR A 182 -3.49 1.88 -15.40
N VAL A 183 -2.85 3.04 -15.61
CA VAL A 183 -1.48 3.12 -16.14
C VAL A 183 -0.48 2.47 -15.18
N VAL A 184 -0.58 2.76 -13.88
CA VAL A 184 0.29 2.15 -12.85
C VAL A 184 0.10 0.63 -12.81
N VAL A 185 -1.16 0.16 -12.80
CA VAL A 185 -1.46 -1.28 -12.84
C VAL A 185 -0.93 -1.92 -14.12
N ALA A 186 -1.15 -1.29 -15.28
CA ALA A 186 -0.65 -1.79 -16.56
C ALA A 186 0.89 -1.87 -16.59
N VAL A 187 1.58 -0.85 -16.09
CA VAL A 187 3.05 -0.85 -15.98
C VAL A 187 3.53 -1.99 -15.09
N ILE A 188 2.87 -2.22 -13.94
CA ILE A 188 3.24 -3.31 -13.05
C ILE A 188 2.99 -4.67 -13.69
N VAL A 189 1.83 -4.85 -14.34
CA VAL A 189 1.53 -6.08 -15.08
C VAL A 189 2.56 -6.34 -16.18
N LEU A 190 2.93 -5.29 -16.94
CA LEU A 190 3.98 -5.38 -17.98
C LEU A 190 5.34 -5.73 -17.40
N LEU A 191 5.74 -5.13 -16.26
CA LEU A 191 6.99 -5.45 -15.60
C LEU A 191 7.01 -6.90 -15.09
N VAL A 192 5.91 -7.37 -14.50
CA VAL A 192 5.77 -8.77 -14.06
C VAL A 192 5.77 -9.72 -15.24
N ALA A 193 5.03 -9.40 -16.31
CA ALA A 193 5.00 -10.21 -17.53
C ALA A 193 6.38 -10.26 -18.21
N ARG A 194 7.06 -9.11 -18.32
CA ARG A 194 8.44 -9.05 -18.84
C ARG A 194 9.41 -9.87 -18.01
N PHE A 195 9.30 -9.78 -16.68
CA PHE A 195 10.12 -10.59 -15.77
C PHE A 195 9.83 -12.10 -15.96
N ALA A 196 8.57 -12.50 -16.06
CA ALA A 196 8.16 -13.87 -16.31
C ALA A 196 8.69 -14.38 -17.68
N VAL A 197 8.51 -13.60 -18.75
CA VAL A 197 8.97 -13.95 -20.12
C VAL A 197 10.50 -14.04 -20.19
N THR A 198 11.23 -13.09 -19.59
CA THR A 198 12.69 -13.14 -19.57
C THR A 198 13.22 -14.33 -18.77
N LYS A 199 12.49 -14.73 -17.72
CA LYS A 199 12.84 -15.89 -16.91
C LYS A 199 12.52 -17.20 -17.64
N LEU A 200 11.44 -17.28 -18.42
CA LEU A 200 11.09 -18.42 -19.27
C LEU A 200 12.09 -18.59 -20.42
N ARG A 201 12.48 -17.52 -21.12
CA ARG A 201 13.49 -17.56 -22.19
C ARG A 201 14.89 -17.95 -21.72
N ARG A 202 15.24 -17.76 -20.47
CA ARG A 202 16.53 -18.24 -19.90
C ARG A 202 16.49 -19.72 -19.47
N ARG A 203 15.35 -20.39 -19.63
CA ARG A 203 15.15 -21.81 -19.29
C ARG A 203 15.03 -22.70 -20.54
N ALA A 204 14.82 -22.12 -21.70
CA ALA A 204 14.91 -22.76 -23.02
C ALA A 204 16.33 -22.60 -23.60
#